data_596fb12a417b77ee336d1635bbc4879f
#
_entry.id   596fb12a417b77ee336d1635bbc4879f
#
_cell.length_a   1.000
_cell.length_b   1.000
_cell.length_c   1.000
_cell.angle_alpha   90.00
_cell.angle_beta   90.00
_cell.angle_gamma   90.00
#
_symmetry.space_group_name_H-M   'P 1'
#
loop_
_entity.id
_entity.type
_entity.pdbx_description
1 polymer ?
#
loop_
_entity_poly.entity_id
_entity_poly.type
_entity_poly.pdbx_seq_one_letter_code
_entity_poly.pdbx_strand_id
1 'polypeptide(L)'
;YDSNDYGGSVGDNGHMARMKSAKDVTIEGVGTDAAMDGWGIHFMSETSTTAAGLGKNFEVRNLTFMNQLEDAIGMEGVQEGSVITAPVERCWIHNNEFYSPSITGPAESDKAEGDGSCDFKRGEYLTVSYNYFEGCHKTNLVGSSDTSLQYNLTYHHNIWKGCKARQPLGRQANMHFYNNQFIGTTDYAMNTRANAYIYSEYNLFFMTKNPMDVRSGAIKSYNDSFSSCIGAMTGTVVTDKSTKVKSGNKYENFDTDA
;
A
#
# COMPACT_ATOMS: atom_id res chain seq x y z
N TYR A 1 12.92 -20.49 4.32
CA TYR A 1 14.19 -19.85 3.96
C TYR A 1 14.38 -18.68 4.90
N ASP A 2 15.46 -18.72 5.68
CA ASP A 2 15.88 -17.63 6.55
C ASP A 2 16.58 -16.56 5.70
N SER A 3 16.33 -15.29 5.95
CA SER A 3 17.02 -14.16 5.31
C SER A 3 18.55 -14.21 5.46
N ASN A 4 19.06 -14.99 6.41
CA ASN A 4 20.49 -15.23 6.62
C ASN A 4 21.12 -16.23 5.63
N ASP A 5 20.32 -17.00 4.90
CA ASP A 5 20.83 -18.04 3.97
C ASP A 5 21.32 -17.48 2.63
N TYR A 6 21.02 -16.25 2.34
CA TYR A 6 21.47 -15.57 1.14
C TYR A 6 22.37 -14.41 1.52
N GLY A 7 23.66 -14.56 1.37
CA GLY A 7 24.70 -13.59 1.72
C GLY A 7 24.62 -12.22 1.03
N GLY A 8 23.42 -11.70 0.82
CA GLY A 8 23.16 -10.34 0.35
C GLY A 8 23.21 -9.36 1.50
N SER A 9 23.79 -8.19 1.27
CA SER A 9 23.70 -7.07 2.21
C SER A 9 22.25 -6.59 2.31
N VAL A 10 21.88 -6.05 3.48
CA VAL A 10 20.59 -5.39 3.75
C VAL A 10 20.44 -4.18 2.83
N GLY A 11 20.64 -4.00 1.76
CA GLY A 11 20.55 -2.93 0.77
C GLY A 11 20.38 -3.47 -0.65
N ASP A 12 20.66 -4.75 -0.85
CA ASP A 12 20.72 -5.32 -2.19
C ASP A 12 19.41 -5.92 -2.70
N ASN A 13 18.28 -5.60 -2.09
CA ASN A 13 17.00 -6.26 -2.41
C ASN A 13 17.08 -7.81 -2.38
N GLY A 14 18.08 -8.37 -1.69
CA GLY A 14 18.30 -9.80 -1.58
C GLY A 14 17.22 -10.55 -0.82
N HIS A 15 16.38 -9.81 -0.09
CA HIS A 15 15.29 -10.34 0.71
C HIS A 15 13.92 -10.30 0.01
N MET A 16 13.88 -10.12 -1.30
CA MET A 16 12.65 -10.14 -2.09
C MET A 16 12.76 -11.05 -3.30
N ALA A 17 11.80 -11.94 -3.46
CA ALA A 17 11.63 -12.71 -4.69
C ALA A 17 11.13 -11.79 -5.81
N ARG A 18 11.98 -11.47 -6.76
CA ARG A 18 11.66 -10.56 -7.87
C ARG A 18 10.99 -11.30 -9.02
N MET A 19 9.77 -10.92 -9.31
CA MET A 19 8.97 -11.44 -10.43
C MET A 19 8.90 -10.38 -11.53
N LYS A 20 9.85 -10.42 -12.45
CA LYS A 20 9.98 -9.46 -13.53
C LYS A 20 9.09 -9.83 -14.71
N SER A 21 8.30 -8.87 -15.18
CA SER A 21 7.40 -9.01 -16.34
C SER A 21 6.48 -10.25 -16.28
N ALA A 22 6.19 -10.71 -15.05
CA ALA A 22 5.28 -11.84 -14.84
C ALA A 22 3.84 -11.41 -15.13
N LYS A 23 3.02 -12.36 -15.59
CA LYS A 23 1.62 -12.13 -15.91
C LYS A 23 0.77 -13.31 -15.47
N ASP A 24 -0.46 -12.98 -15.08
CA ASP A 24 -1.48 -14.00 -14.79
C ASP A 24 -0.99 -14.98 -13.70
N VAL A 25 -0.51 -14.42 -12.57
CA VAL A 25 0.09 -15.16 -11.47
C VAL A 25 -0.77 -15.04 -10.22
N THR A 26 -1.13 -16.19 -9.64
CA THR A 26 -1.70 -16.28 -8.30
C THR A 26 -0.68 -16.93 -7.37
N ILE A 27 -0.38 -16.26 -6.25
CA ILE A 27 0.39 -16.81 -5.15
C ILE A 27 -0.57 -17.01 -3.98
N GLU A 28 -0.77 -18.26 -3.61
CA GLU A 28 -1.75 -18.64 -2.61
C GLU A 28 -1.12 -19.49 -1.52
N GLY A 29 -1.36 -19.12 -0.27
CA GLY A 29 -1.08 -19.97 0.87
C GLY A 29 -2.04 -21.15 0.94
N VAL A 30 -1.52 -22.36 1.07
CA VAL A 30 -2.32 -23.57 1.21
C VAL A 30 -2.41 -23.96 2.67
N GLY A 31 -3.63 -24.11 3.17
CA GLY A 31 -3.86 -24.36 4.60
C GLY A 31 -4.00 -23.09 5.41
N THR A 32 -3.68 -23.18 6.70
CA THR A 32 -3.88 -22.07 7.67
C THR A 32 -2.58 -21.50 8.22
N ASP A 33 -1.43 -22.01 7.81
CA ASP A 33 -0.10 -21.71 8.35
C ASP A 33 0.94 -21.35 7.29
N ALA A 34 0.48 -21.10 6.08
CA ALA A 34 1.36 -20.70 4.99
C ALA A 34 1.97 -19.32 5.27
N ALA A 35 3.27 -19.26 5.44
CA ALA A 35 3.96 -18.02 5.79
C ALA A 35 5.18 -17.75 4.91
N MET A 36 5.49 -16.46 4.75
CA MET A 36 6.74 -15.97 4.23
C MET A 36 7.48 -15.26 5.37
N ASP A 37 8.52 -15.91 5.87
CA ASP A 37 9.31 -15.43 6.99
C ASP A 37 10.65 -14.84 6.48
N GLY A 38 10.88 -13.56 6.73
CA GLY A 38 12.07 -12.82 6.30
C GLY A 38 12.13 -12.47 4.81
N TRP A 39 11.17 -12.92 3.99
CA TRP A 39 11.14 -12.73 2.54
C TRP A 39 9.88 -12.01 2.08
N GLY A 40 10.08 -11.10 1.12
CA GLY A 40 8.99 -10.45 0.40
C GLY A 40 8.89 -10.90 -1.06
N ILE A 41 7.86 -10.41 -1.75
CA ILE A 41 7.62 -10.61 -3.17
C ILE A 41 7.64 -9.25 -3.86
N HIS A 42 8.38 -9.13 -4.97
CA HIS A 42 8.42 -7.90 -5.74
C HIS A 42 7.98 -8.14 -7.20
N PHE A 43 6.78 -7.70 -7.54
CA PHE A 43 6.27 -7.70 -8.91
C PHE A 43 6.76 -6.46 -9.64
N MET A 44 7.45 -6.66 -10.77
CA MET A 44 8.08 -5.58 -11.51
C MET A 44 7.70 -5.64 -12.99
N SER A 45 7.36 -4.48 -13.55
CA SER A 45 7.47 -4.28 -14.99
C SER A 45 8.89 -3.87 -15.33
N GLU A 46 9.35 -4.23 -16.50
CA GLU A 46 10.68 -3.85 -16.98
C GLU A 46 10.57 -2.85 -18.13
N THR A 47 11.61 -2.05 -18.32
CA THR A 47 11.75 -1.17 -19.50
C THR A 47 11.82 -2.05 -20.74
N SER A 48 10.68 -2.20 -21.39
CA SER A 48 10.58 -2.91 -22.66
C SER A 48 9.71 -2.09 -23.59
N THR A 49 10.14 -1.96 -24.82
CA THR A 49 9.34 -1.37 -25.91
C THR A 49 8.23 -2.30 -26.37
N THR A 50 8.10 -3.47 -25.77
CA THR A 50 7.11 -4.49 -26.13
C THR A 50 6.17 -4.77 -24.96
N ALA A 51 4.96 -5.17 -25.25
CA ALA A 51 3.97 -5.59 -24.24
C ALA A 51 4.45 -6.75 -23.31
N ALA A 52 5.54 -7.38 -23.66
CA ALA A 52 6.15 -8.44 -22.86
C ALA A 52 6.81 -7.93 -21.57
N GLY A 53 7.17 -6.66 -21.49
CA GLY A 53 7.79 -6.06 -20.30
C GLY A 53 6.84 -5.72 -19.16
N LEU A 54 5.53 -5.90 -19.33
CA LEU A 54 4.53 -5.51 -18.34
C LEU A 54 4.33 -6.60 -17.28
N GLY A 55 4.40 -6.21 -16.02
CA GLY A 55 3.90 -7.00 -14.90
C GLY A 55 2.42 -6.75 -14.67
N LYS A 56 1.56 -7.79 -14.75
CA LYS A 56 0.12 -7.62 -14.60
C LYS A 56 -0.65 -8.86 -14.19
N ASN A 57 -1.87 -8.64 -13.70
CA ASN A 57 -2.79 -9.67 -13.25
C ASN A 57 -2.17 -10.53 -12.14
N PHE A 58 -1.82 -9.89 -11.02
CA PHE A 58 -1.31 -10.58 -9.85
C PHE A 58 -2.39 -10.73 -8.80
N GLU A 59 -2.45 -11.91 -8.21
CA GLU A 59 -3.24 -12.16 -7.02
C GLU A 59 -2.34 -12.77 -5.95
N VAL A 60 -2.34 -12.18 -4.75
CA VAL A 60 -1.62 -12.73 -3.58
C VAL A 60 -2.60 -12.87 -2.44
N ARG A 61 -2.77 -14.09 -1.94
CA ARG A 61 -3.77 -14.38 -0.93
C ARG A 61 -3.40 -15.46 0.05
N ASN A 62 -4.06 -15.44 1.20
CA ASN A 62 -4.00 -16.47 2.24
C ASN A 62 -2.56 -16.76 2.72
N LEU A 63 -1.77 -15.70 2.87
CA LEU A 63 -0.39 -15.77 3.35
C LEU A 63 -0.19 -14.92 4.58
N THR A 64 0.67 -15.38 5.47
CA THR A 64 1.21 -14.59 6.56
C THR A 64 2.60 -14.09 6.17
N PHE A 65 2.83 -12.77 6.25
CA PHE A 65 4.12 -12.14 6.05
C PHE A 65 4.68 -11.68 7.39
N MET A 66 5.89 -12.10 7.73
CA MET A 66 6.55 -11.75 8.98
C MET A 66 8.06 -11.57 8.80
N ASN A 67 8.66 -10.72 9.61
CA ASN A 67 10.10 -10.49 9.66
C ASN A 67 10.74 -9.96 8.35
N GLN A 68 9.98 -9.32 7.47
CA GLN A 68 10.57 -8.72 6.26
C GLN A 68 11.47 -7.54 6.62
N LEU A 69 12.68 -7.54 6.07
CA LEU A 69 13.62 -6.41 6.14
C LEU A 69 13.34 -5.35 5.07
N GLU A 70 12.88 -5.78 3.90
CA GLU A 70 12.38 -4.96 2.81
C GLU A 70 10.84 -5.03 2.77
N ASP A 71 10.22 -4.61 1.68
CA ASP A 71 8.76 -4.69 1.51
C ASP A 71 8.27 -6.16 1.56
N ALA A 72 7.16 -6.43 2.24
CA ALA A 72 6.55 -7.76 2.19
C ALA A 72 5.97 -8.03 0.79
N ILE A 73 5.26 -7.05 0.22
CA ILE A 73 4.82 -7.06 -1.17
C ILE A 73 5.15 -5.72 -1.81
N GLY A 74 6.05 -5.72 -2.78
CA GLY A 74 6.36 -4.57 -3.63
C GLY A 74 5.76 -4.75 -5.02
N MET A 75 5.18 -3.69 -5.57
CA MET A 75 4.66 -3.66 -6.94
C MET A 75 5.18 -2.40 -7.62
N GLU A 76 5.94 -2.56 -8.69
CA GLU A 76 6.66 -1.46 -9.30
C GLU A 76 6.64 -1.48 -10.83
N GLY A 77 6.09 -0.42 -11.41
CA GLY A 77 6.17 -0.15 -12.84
C GLY A 77 7.34 0.74 -13.21
N VAL A 78 7.43 1.10 -14.48
CA VAL A 78 8.44 1.99 -15.04
C VAL A 78 7.79 3.30 -15.50
N GLN A 79 8.46 4.40 -15.22
CA GLN A 79 8.02 5.74 -15.59
C GLN A 79 9.20 6.53 -16.16
N GLU A 80 8.96 7.27 -17.22
CA GLU A 80 9.90 8.21 -17.81
C GLU A 80 9.28 9.62 -17.77
N GLY A 81 9.91 10.51 -17.01
CA GLY A 81 9.36 11.84 -16.77
C GLY A 81 7.97 11.80 -16.15
N SER A 82 6.98 12.35 -16.84
CA SER A 82 5.57 12.39 -16.40
C SER A 82 4.68 11.32 -17.04
N VAL A 83 5.26 10.26 -17.60
CA VAL A 83 4.51 9.19 -18.29
C VAL A 83 4.90 7.83 -17.72
N ILE A 84 3.92 7.04 -17.35
CA ILE A 84 4.15 5.62 -17.03
C ILE A 84 4.34 4.89 -18.36
N THR A 85 5.54 4.36 -18.59
CA THR A 85 5.90 3.68 -19.84
C THR A 85 5.67 2.17 -19.77
N ALA A 86 5.79 1.60 -18.59
CA ALA A 86 5.45 0.19 -18.33
C ALA A 86 4.78 0.07 -16.95
N PRO A 87 3.45 0.18 -16.85
CA PRO A 87 2.76 0.06 -15.57
C PRO A 87 2.85 -1.35 -14.99
N VAL A 88 2.91 -1.44 -13.65
CA VAL A 88 2.40 -2.64 -12.99
C VAL A 88 0.89 -2.48 -12.86
N GLU A 89 0.10 -3.48 -13.20
CA GLU A 89 -1.34 -3.30 -13.26
C GLU A 89 -2.16 -4.53 -12.88
N ARG A 90 -3.40 -4.27 -12.44
CA ARG A 90 -4.37 -5.31 -12.06
C ARG A 90 -3.83 -6.25 -10.99
N CYS A 91 -3.48 -5.66 -9.87
CA CYS A 91 -2.98 -6.36 -8.69
C CYS A 91 -4.09 -6.49 -7.65
N TRP A 92 -4.29 -7.68 -7.14
CA TRP A 92 -5.22 -7.95 -6.05
C TRP A 92 -4.52 -8.63 -4.90
N ILE A 93 -4.40 -7.91 -3.78
CA ILE A 93 -3.74 -8.38 -2.56
C ILE A 93 -4.82 -8.53 -1.50
N HIS A 94 -5.13 -9.76 -1.11
CA HIS A 94 -6.26 -9.97 -0.22
C HIS A 94 -6.14 -11.20 0.70
N ASN A 95 -6.84 -11.13 1.82
CA ASN A 95 -6.85 -12.21 2.81
C ASN A 95 -5.45 -12.62 3.27
N ASN A 96 -4.56 -11.64 3.44
CA ASN A 96 -3.22 -11.87 3.98
C ASN A 96 -3.09 -11.22 5.36
N GLU A 97 -2.11 -11.69 6.11
CA GLU A 97 -1.72 -11.12 7.39
C GLU A 97 -0.29 -10.56 7.29
N PHE A 98 -0.07 -9.37 7.85
CA PHE A 98 1.23 -8.70 7.86
C PHE A 98 1.58 -8.32 9.30
N TYR A 99 2.72 -8.80 9.75
CA TYR A 99 3.21 -8.55 11.10
C TYR A 99 4.52 -7.78 11.09
N SER A 100 4.71 -6.93 12.09
CA SER A 100 5.97 -6.24 12.31
C SER A 100 7.12 -7.23 12.49
N PRO A 101 8.28 -6.97 11.91
CA PRO A 101 9.44 -7.81 12.13
C PRO A 101 9.92 -7.71 13.57
N SER A 102 10.39 -8.83 14.10
CA SER A 102 11.09 -8.92 15.38
C SER A 102 12.59 -9.05 15.14
N ILE A 103 13.19 -8.05 14.48
CA ILE A 103 14.59 -8.10 14.06
C ILE A 103 15.47 -7.31 15.02
N THR A 104 16.56 -7.92 15.47
CA THR A 104 17.53 -7.29 16.35
C THR A 104 18.77 -6.92 15.56
N GLY A 105 19.14 -5.63 15.57
CA GLY A 105 20.39 -5.15 14.98
C GLY A 105 20.46 -5.13 13.45
N PRO A 106 19.43 -4.58 12.74
CA PRO A 106 19.50 -4.44 11.31
C PRO A 106 20.61 -3.45 10.90
N ALA A 107 21.16 -3.64 9.70
CA ALA A 107 22.23 -2.78 9.18
C ALA A 107 21.76 -1.33 8.93
N GLU A 108 20.46 -1.12 8.71
CA GLU A 108 19.85 0.20 8.55
C GLU A 108 18.84 0.46 9.66
N SER A 109 19.08 1.52 10.44
CA SER A 109 18.26 1.83 11.62
C SER A 109 16.79 2.14 11.32
N ASP A 110 16.45 2.62 10.12
CA ASP A 110 15.08 2.91 9.74
C ASP A 110 14.30 1.65 9.28
N LYS A 111 15.00 0.54 9.07
CA LYS A 111 14.43 -0.78 8.76
C LYS A 111 14.37 -1.71 9.97
N ALA A 112 14.82 -1.25 11.14
CA ALA A 112 14.77 -2.04 12.37
C ALA A 112 13.36 -2.53 12.73
N GLU A 113 12.35 -1.76 12.34
CA GLU A 113 10.94 -2.06 12.57
C GLU A 113 10.25 -2.56 11.29
N GLY A 114 11.02 -2.97 10.27
CA GLY A 114 10.54 -3.33 8.93
C GLY A 114 10.40 -2.14 7.98
N ASP A 115 10.36 -2.40 6.69
CA ASP A 115 10.05 -1.39 5.66
C ASP A 115 8.55 -1.42 5.32
N GLY A 116 8.12 -1.52 4.05
CA GLY A 116 6.74 -1.55 3.63
C GLY A 116 6.07 -2.90 3.82
N SER A 117 4.76 -2.92 4.10
CA SER A 117 4.01 -4.18 4.07
C SER A 117 3.44 -4.44 2.68
N CYS A 118 2.90 -3.40 2.02
CA CYS A 118 2.35 -3.54 0.68
C CYS A 118 2.50 -2.20 -0.06
N ASP A 119 3.55 -2.10 -0.87
CA ASP A 119 3.94 -0.88 -1.56
C ASP A 119 3.61 -0.92 -3.05
N PHE A 120 3.09 0.18 -3.58
CA PHE A 120 2.67 0.31 -4.97
C PHE A 120 3.28 1.55 -5.62
N LYS A 121 3.98 1.35 -6.73
CA LYS A 121 4.75 2.41 -7.39
C LYS A 121 4.58 2.32 -8.91
N ARG A 122 4.14 3.40 -9.55
CA ARG A 122 4.06 3.51 -11.03
C ARG A 122 3.18 2.45 -11.69
N GLY A 123 1.89 2.51 -11.40
CA GLY A 123 0.96 1.52 -11.91
C GLY A 123 -0.50 1.91 -11.82
N GLU A 124 -1.35 0.98 -12.18
CA GLU A 124 -2.79 1.17 -12.25
C GLU A 124 -3.56 -0.06 -11.77
N TYR A 125 -4.77 0.16 -11.24
CA TYR A 125 -5.71 -0.89 -10.84
C TYR A 125 -5.17 -1.84 -9.75
N LEU A 126 -4.91 -1.28 -8.58
CA LEU A 126 -4.62 -2.05 -7.37
C LEU A 126 -5.88 -2.21 -6.53
N THR A 127 -6.14 -3.40 -6.04
CA THR A 127 -7.08 -3.65 -4.95
C THR A 127 -6.36 -4.32 -3.79
N VAL A 128 -6.49 -3.74 -2.60
CA VAL A 128 -6.02 -4.30 -1.33
C VAL A 128 -7.23 -4.51 -0.43
N SER A 129 -7.57 -5.77 -0.11
CA SER A 129 -8.82 -6.05 0.57
C SER A 129 -8.75 -7.23 1.55
N TYR A 130 -9.50 -7.15 2.63
CA TYR A 130 -9.59 -8.21 3.63
C TYR A 130 -8.23 -8.63 4.21
N ASN A 131 -7.27 -7.71 4.28
CA ASN A 131 -5.98 -7.96 4.89
C ASN A 131 -5.96 -7.48 6.35
N TYR A 132 -5.11 -8.10 7.13
CA TYR A 132 -4.82 -7.73 8.50
C TYR A 132 -3.36 -7.27 8.62
N PHE A 133 -3.16 -6.07 9.14
CA PHE A 133 -1.84 -5.48 9.39
C PHE A 133 -1.70 -5.20 10.88
N GLU A 134 -0.72 -5.79 11.55
CA GLU A 134 -0.50 -5.56 12.98
C GLU A 134 0.92 -5.12 13.30
N GLY A 135 1.04 -4.00 14.00
CA GLY A 135 2.30 -3.46 14.46
C GLY A 135 3.24 -2.93 13.36
N CYS A 136 2.82 -2.92 12.11
CA CYS A 136 3.67 -2.57 10.98
C CYS A 136 4.14 -1.12 11.02
N HIS A 137 5.42 -0.90 10.63
CA HIS A 137 6.06 0.41 10.71
C HIS A 137 5.64 1.32 9.56
N LYS A 138 6.00 0.99 8.31
CA LYS A 138 5.73 1.78 7.10
C LYS A 138 4.77 1.01 6.19
N THR A 139 3.51 0.92 6.56
CA THR A 139 2.59 -0.11 6.09
C THR A 139 2.35 -0.12 4.57
N ASN A 140 1.89 1.00 4.01
CA ASN A 140 1.51 1.05 2.58
C ASN A 140 2.03 2.35 1.94
N LEU A 141 3.09 2.25 1.14
CA LEU A 141 3.55 3.36 0.32
C LEU A 141 2.84 3.32 -1.04
N VAL A 142 2.28 4.43 -1.45
CA VAL A 142 1.72 4.65 -2.78
C VAL A 142 2.48 5.80 -3.43
N GLY A 143 3.43 5.46 -4.29
CA GLY A 143 4.31 6.40 -4.95
C GLY A 143 5.62 6.68 -4.19
N SER A 144 6.75 6.33 -4.81
CA SER A 144 8.10 6.43 -4.24
C SER A 144 8.67 7.85 -4.21
N SER A 145 8.16 8.75 -5.04
CA SER A 145 8.60 10.14 -5.14
C SER A 145 7.43 11.07 -5.45
N ASP A 146 7.64 12.36 -5.33
CA ASP A 146 6.62 13.38 -5.62
C ASP A 146 6.23 13.46 -7.11
N THR A 147 6.95 12.77 -7.98
CA THR A 147 6.66 12.64 -9.41
C THR A 147 6.19 11.25 -9.83
N SER A 148 6.17 10.29 -8.91
CA SER A 148 5.69 8.93 -9.17
C SER A 148 4.19 8.92 -9.41
N LEU A 149 3.73 8.31 -10.49
CA LEU A 149 2.32 8.30 -10.92
C LEU A 149 1.67 6.94 -10.68
N GLN A 150 0.52 6.93 -10.04
CA GLN A 150 -0.28 5.73 -9.84
C GLN A 150 -1.77 6.06 -9.82
N TYR A 151 -2.60 5.15 -10.36
CA TYR A 151 -4.01 5.42 -10.58
C TYR A 151 -4.92 4.25 -10.21
N ASN A 152 -6.17 4.54 -9.88
CA ASN A 152 -7.23 3.55 -9.65
C ASN A 152 -6.89 2.53 -8.56
N LEU A 153 -6.66 3.02 -7.35
CA LEU A 153 -6.34 2.18 -6.21
C LEU A 153 -7.53 2.10 -5.27
N THR A 154 -7.85 0.89 -4.84
CA THR A 154 -8.94 0.63 -3.90
C THR A 154 -8.43 -0.16 -2.69
N TYR A 155 -8.81 0.29 -1.51
CA TYR A 155 -8.53 -0.37 -0.24
C TYR A 155 -9.83 -0.57 0.51
N HIS A 156 -10.21 -1.82 0.78
CA HIS A 156 -11.46 -2.07 1.48
C HIS A 156 -11.42 -3.28 2.41
N HIS A 157 -12.20 -3.22 3.47
CA HIS A 157 -12.33 -4.29 4.45
C HIS A 157 -10.98 -4.74 5.05
N ASN A 158 -10.01 -3.83 5.13
CA ASN A 158 -8.73 -4.11 5.78
C ASN A 158 -8.77 -3.64 7.24
N ILE A 159 -7.91 -4.25 8.05
CA ILE A 159 -7.70 -3.85 9.45
C ILE A 159 -6.23 -3.49 9.62
N TRP A 160 -5.96 -2.25 10.06
CA TRP A 160 -4.65 -1.83 10.56
C TRP A 160 -4.74 -1.68 12.08
N LYS A 161 -3.97 -2.47 12.82
CA LYS A 161 -3.98 -2.49 14.28
C LYS A 161 -2.58 -2.20 14.84
N GLY A 162 -2.45 -1.16 15.64
CA GLY A 162 -1.19 -0.76 16.26
C GLY A 162 -0.09 -0.39 15.26
N CYS A 163 -0.43 -0.15 14.00
CA CYS A 163 0.53 0.26 12.97
C CYS A 163 1.01 1.69 13.21
N LYS A 164 2.26 2.00 12.79
CA LYS A 164 2.85 3.30 13.04
C LYS A 164 2.40 4.34 12.02
N ALA A 165 2.65 4.10 10.74
CA ALA A 165 2.41 5.09 9.69
C ALA A 165 2.08 4.46 8.32
N ARG A 166 1.71 5.31 7.36
CA ARG A 166 1.45 4.97 5.96
C ARG A 166 0.30 3.98 5.78
N GLN A 167 -0.92 4.41 6.11
CA GLN A 167 -2.13 3.60 5.94
C GLN A 167 -3.16 4.30 5.00
N PRO A 168 -2.77 4.78 3.81
CA PRO A 168 -1.46 4.81 3.17
C PRO A 168 -0.71 6.14 3.33
N LEU A 169 0.52 6.20 2.79
CA LEU A 169 1.13 7.46 2.35
C LEU A 169 1.04 7.51 0.83
N GLY A 170 0.23 8.42 0.31
CA GLY A 170 -0.01 8.57 -1.13
C GLY A 170 0.67 9.79 -1.73
N ARG A 171 1.25 9.61 -2.94
CA ARG A 171 1.79 10.66 -3.81
C ARG A 171 1.27 10.48 -5.22
N GLN A 172 0.86 11.57 -5.88
CA GLN A 172 0.38 11.57 -7.27
C GLN A 172 -0.58 10.40 -7.58
N ALA A 173 -1.51 10.13 -6.66
CA ALA A 173 -2.38 8.97 -6.71
C ALA A 173 -3.84 9.37 -6.51
N ASN A 174 -4.77 8.57 -7.04
CA ASN A 174 -6.16 8.61 -6.66
C ASN A 174 -6.56 7.27 -6.02
N MET A 175 -7.15 7.35 -4.85
CA MET A 175 -7.37 6.19 -3.99
C MET A 175 -8.79 6.22 -3.40
N HIS A 176 -9.44 5.08 -3.36
CA HIS A 176 -10.71 4.87 -2.70
C HIS A 176 -10.54 3.95 -1.49
N PHE A 177 -11.00 4.39 -0.34
CA PHE A 177 -10.94 3.66 0.92
C PHE A 177 -12.35 3.51 1.50
N TYR A 178 -12.81 2.26 1.68
CA TYR A 178 -14.12 2.04 2.29
C TYR A 178 -14.18 0.80 3.18
N ASN A 179 -14.99 0.87 4.23
CA ASN A 179 -15.21 -0.23 5.17
C ASN A 179 -13.91 -0.77 5.80
N ASN A 180 -12.92 0.06 6.01
CA ASN A 180 -11.68 -0.31 6.68
C ASN A 180 -11.72 0.07 8.17
N GLN A 181 -10.80 -0.52 8.94
CA GLN A 181 -10.60 -0.20 10.35
C GLN A 181 -9.14 0.20 10.63
N PHE A 182 -8.97 1.36 11.25
CA PHE A 182 -7.69 1.90 11.70
C PHE A 182 -7.73 1.96 13.22
N ILE A 183 -6.98 1.08 13.90
CA ILE A 183 -7.05 0.88 15.35
C ILE A 183 -5.70 1.12 15.97
N GLY A 184 -5.58 2.13 16.83
CA GLY A 184 -4.37 2.38 17.61
C GLY A 184 -3.17 2.84 16.76
N THR A 185 -3.39 3.55 15.66
CA THR A 185 -2.29 4.13 14.86
C THR A 185 -1.48 5.13 15.69
N THR A 186 -0.15 5.00 15.68
CA THR A 186 0.70 5.75 16.62
C THR A 186 1.33 7.00 16.03
N ASP A 187 1.35 7.18 14.70
CA ASP A 187 1.85 8.40 14.04
C ASP A 187 0.80 9.01 13.11
N TYR A 188 0.49 8.40 11.97
CA TYR A 188 -0.60 8.83 11.09
C TYR A 188 -1.19 7.65 10.31
N ALA A 189 -2.49 7.70 10.03
CA ALA A 189 -3.14 6.73 9.15
C ALA A 189 -3.04 7.18 7.68
N MET A 190 -4.03 7.88 7.16
CA MET A 190 -4.02 8.39 5.79
C MET A 190 -3.16 9.65 5.67
N ASN A 191 -2.24 9.67 4.69
CA ASN A 191 -1.43 10.85 4.41
C ASN A 191 -1.38 11.12 2.90
N THR A 192 -1.74 12.32 2.48
CA THR A 192 -1.69 12.73 1.07
C THR A 192 -0.62 13.77 0.83
N ARG A 193 0.27 13.49 -0.14
CA ARG A 193 1.35 14.35 -0.60
C ARG A 193 1.31 14.47 -2.12
N ALA A 194 2.01 15.48 -2.65
CA ALA A 194 2.22 15.64 -4.08
C ALA A 194 0.92 15.41 -4.90
N ASN A 195 -0.13 16.16 -4.58
CA ASN A 195 -1.43 16.10 -5.25
C ASN A 195 -2.14 14.72 -5.22
N ALA A 196 -1.85 13.89 -4.24
CA ALA A 196 -2.62 12.67 -4.04
C ALA A 196 -4.03 12.98 -3.51
N TYR A 197 -4.99 12.16 -3.90
CA TYR A 197 -6.39 12.25 -3.46
C TYR A 197 -6.85 10.92 -2.88
N ILE A 198 -7.54 11.00 -1.74
CA ILE A 198 -8.26 9.88 -1.13
C ILE A 198 -9.73 10.24 -1.05
N TYR A 199 -10.59 9.36 -1.54
CA TYR A 199 -11.99 9.30 -1.15
C TYR A 199 -12.13 8.23 -0.07
N SER A 200 -12.56 8.66 1.12
CA SER A 200 -12.70 7.84 2.32
C SER A 200 -14.17 7.74 2.69
N GLU A 201 -14.70 6.53 2.80
CA GLU A 201 -16.08 6.36 3.24
C GLU A 201 -16.31 5.13 4.10
N TYR A 202 -17.18 5.28 5.09
CA TYR A 202 -17.57 4.20 6.01
C TYR A 202 -16.39 3.52 6.70
N ASN A 203 -15.26 4.20 6.89
CA ASN A 203 -14.13 3.68 7.63
C ASN A 203 -14.26 3.99 9.13
N LEU A 204 -13.69 3.14 9.95
CA LEU A 204 -13.59 3.31 11.40
C LEU A 204 -12.16 3.72 11.78
N PHE A 205 -12.02 4.85 12.44
CA PHE A 205 -10.79 5.27 13.10
C PHE A 205 -11.01 5.22 14.61
N PHE A 206 -10.28 4.33 15.29
CA PHE A 206 -10.38 4.14 16.73
C PHE A 206 -9.01 4.29 17.39
N MET A 207 -8.89 5.16 18.38
CA MET A 207 -7.62 5.46 19.07
C MET A 207 -6.47 5.81 18.10
N THR A 208 -6.80 6.45 16.99
CA THR A 208 -5.86 6.73 15.89
C THR A 208 -5.30 8.14 16.03
N LYS A 209 -3.97 8.25 15.98
CA LYS A 209 -3.29 9.55 15.87
C LYS A 209 -3.25 9.98 14.41
N ASN A 210 -3.55 11.25 14.16
CA ASN A 210 -3.59 11.85 12.83
C ASN A 210 -4.34 10.96 11.80
N PRO A 211 -5.65 10.72 11.98
CA PRO A 211 -6.43 9.88 11.07
C PRO A 211 -6.31 10.27 9.60
N MET A 212 -6.30 11.60 9.33
CA MET A 212 -6.25 12.16 7.99
C MET A 212 -5.26 13.32 7.94
N ASP A 213 -4.00 13.04 7.59
CA ASP A 213 -2.91 14.03 7.52
C ASP A 213 -2.71 14.52 6.07
N VAL A 214 -3.36 15.61 5.71
CA VAL A 214 -3.25 16.24 4.40
C VAL A 214 -2.04 17.19 4.38
N ARG A 215 -1.05 16.90 3.54
CA ARG A 215 0.13 17.75 3.35
C ARG A 215 0.05 18.57 2.07
N SER A 216 -0.12 17.90 0.93
CA SER A 216 -0.33 18.55 -0.37
C SER A 216 -1.14 17.62 -1.27
N GLY A 217 -2.43 17.70 -1.17
CA GLY A 217 -3.40 16.84 -1.83
C GLY A 217 -4.76 17.04 -1.20
N ALA A 218 -5.59 16.03 -1.19
CA ALA A 218 -6.88 16.10 -0.52
C ALA A 218 -7.32 14.73 0.01
N ILE A 219 -8.09 14.75 1.09
CA ILE A 219 -8.88 13.60 1.57
C ILE A 219 -10.31 14.09 1.70
N LYS A 220 -11.24 13.40 1.03
CA LYS A 220 -12.67 13.61 1.20
C LYS A 220 -13.23 12.46 2.03
N SER A 221 -13.93 12.79 3.10
CA SER A 221 -14.49 11.84 4.06
C SER A 221 -16.00 11.87 3.99
N TYR A 222 -16.61 10.70 3.83
CA TYR A 222 -18.04 10.50 3.86
C TYR A 222 -18.41 9.37 4.82
N ASN A 223 -19.25 9.64 5.81
CA ASN A 223 -19.67 8.66 6.81
C ASN A 223 -18.55 7.87 7.52
N ASP A 224 -17.35 8.41 7.56
CA ASP A 224 -16.29 7.85 8.37
C ASP A 224 -16.57 8.09 9.87
N SER A 225 -16.21 7.12 10.70
CA SER A 225 -16.41 7.18 12.15
C SER A 225 -15.09 7.38 12.88
N PHE A 226 -15.04 8.37 13.78
CA PHE A 226 -13.86 8.71 14.57
C PHE A 226 -14.16 8.57 16.05
N SER A 227 -13.40 7.74 16.75
CA SER A 227 -13.55 7.54 18.20
C SER A 227 -12.20 7.55 18.89
N SER A 228 -12.05 8.39 19.92
CA SER A 228 -10.81 8.54 20.69
C SER A 228 -9.58 8.88 19.82
N CYS A 229 -9.78 9.55 18.69
CA CYS A 229 -8.72 9.99 17.80
C CYS A 229 -8.11 11.31 18.29
N ILE A 230 -6.83 11.54 17.96
CA ILE A 230 -6.10 12.75 18.27
C ILE A 230 -5.32 13.29 17.08
N GLY A 231 -5.03 14.58 17.05
CA GLY A 231 -4.19 15.21 16.04
C GLY A 231 -4.95 15.58 14.76
N ALA A 232 -4.29 15.45 13.60
CA ALA A 232 -4.80 15.96 12.34
C ALA A 232 -5.99 15.13 11.81
N MET A 233 -7.13 15.79 11.69
CA MET A 233 -8.32 15.32 10.99
C MET A 233 -8.67 16.38 9.93
N THR A 234 -7.73 16.57 9.00
CA THR A 234 -7.79 17.70 8.06
C THR A 234 -8.52 17.35 6.76
N GLY A 235 -9.06 16.13 6.66
CA GLY A 235 -9.90 15.74 5.53
C GLY A 235 -11.14 16.63 5.41
N THR A 236 -11.51 17.00 4.19
CA THR A 236 -12.77 17.68 3.94
C THR A 236 -13.90 16.68 4.09
N VAL A 237 -14.75 16.88 5.09
CA VAL A 237 -15.98 16.09 5.25
C VAL A 237 -16.95 16.43 4.13
N VAL A 238 -17.46 15.44 3.44
CA VAL A 238 -18.52 15.59 2.45
C VAL A 238 -19.74 14.81 2.90
N THR A 239 -20.90 15.39 2.67
CA THR A 239 -22.19 14.80 3.04
C THR A 239 -22.93 14.21 1.85
N ASP A 240 -22.37 14.39 0.65
CA ASP A 240 -22.97 13.95 -0.60
C ASP A 240 -22.00 13.04 -1.36
N LYS A 241 -22.42 11.83 -1.63
CA LYS A 241 -21.68 10.84 -2.42
C LYS A 241 -21.38 11.29 -3.84
N SER A 242 -22.20 12.19 -4.39
CA SER A 242 -21.96 12.72 -5.74
C SER A 242 -20.70 13.58 -5.86
N THR A 243 -20.08 13.93 -4.73
CA THR A 243 -18.87 14.73 -4.73
C THR A 243 -17.68 13.88 -5.16
N LYS A 244 -17.31 14.00 -6.41
CA LYS A 244 -16.22 13.26 -7.03
C LYS A 244 -14.85 13.75 -6.53
N VAL A 245 -13.95 12.81 -6.26
CA VAL A 245 -12.55 13.13 -5.97
C VAL A 245 -11.86 13.37 -7.30
N LYS A 246 -11.44 14.61 -7.54
CA LYS A 246 -10.57 14.92 -8.68
C LYS A 246 -9.13 14.71 -8.28
N SER A 247 -8.46 13.76 -8.89
CA SER A 247 -7.01 13.86 -9.05
C SER A 247 -6.76 14.75 -10.25
N GLY A 248 -5.82 15.66 -10.22
CA GLY A 248 -5.46 16.51 -11.36
C GLY A 248 -4.96 15.72 -12.58
N ASN A 249 -5.06 14.40 -12.55
CA ASN A 249 -4.57 13.45 -13.52
C ASN A 249 -5.71 12.59 -14.11
N LYS A 250 -5.38 11.60 -14.86
CA LYS A 250 -6.14 10.75 -15.76
C LYS A 250 -7.55 10.30 -15.34
N TYR A 251 -7.87 10.30 -14.04
CA TYR A 251 -9.14 9.78 -13.51
C TYR A 251 -9.79 10.81 -12.60
N GLU A 252 -10.82 11.44 -13.10
CA GLU A 252 -11.52 12.50 -12.39
C GLU A 252 -12.63 12.00 -11.47
N ASN A 253 -13.01 10.73 -11.59
CA ASN A 253 -14.21 10.24 -10.95
C ASN A 253 -14.00 8.89 -10.31
N PHE A 254 -14.09 8.82 -8.99
CA PHE A 254 -14.55 7.60 -8.34
C PHE A 254 -16.08 7.56 -8.48
N ASP A 255 -16.58 6.58 -9.19
CA ASP A 255 -18.00 6.29 -9.18
C ASP A 255 -18.32 5.62 -7.84
N THR A 256 -19.09 6.30 -7.04
CA THR A 256 -19.48 5.82 -5.71
C THR A 256 -20.73 4.95 -5.75
N ASP A 257 -21.22 4.65 -6.96
CA ASP A 257 -22.42 3.86 -7.18
C ASP A 257 -22.12 2.38 -7.49
N ALA A 258 -20.91 1.93 -7.26
CA ALA A 258 -20.52 0.52 -7.43
C ALA A 258 -20.60 -0.26 -6.11
#